data_ac8d58ab481dcbc6d9f6267e2f7b69a0
#
_entry.id   ac8d58ab481dcbc6d9f6267e2f7b69a0
#
_cell.length_a   1.000
_cell.length_b   1.000
_cell.length_c   1.000
_cell.angle_alpha   90.00
_cell.angle_beta   90.00
_cell.angle_gamma   90.00
#
_symmetry.space_group_name_H-M   'P 1'
#
loop_
_entity.id
_entity.type
_entity.pdbx_description
1 polymer ?
#
loop_
_entity_poly.entity_id
_entity_poly.type
_entity_poly.pdbx_seq_one_letter_code
_entity_poly.pdbx_strand_id
1 'polypeptide(L)'
;MWNDIETTNDYLHFSVVSGTVADLIIESGDNPISIGVSGNWGSGKSSMVKMIGKELEKKDDGKQKYLFLEFNAWLYQGYDDAKAALLQAVTKKLSDEMKKHKINESTEETDKKLWNRFKKFAKRVDWFKVSKLTVPLLAGLVPGAMPAGALATLFFSVKDSVENQENKDENAKAISASLSSVFSGFEDILKDEETKTATQQIEELRSDFEEILEKLDIKLVVLVDDLDRCLPETAVSTLEAMRLLLFVKRTSFIIAADEQMIRNGVRAHFGNVDLSDDLVTSYFDKLIQVPITVPRLGIPEVKAYMYLLFLEMEVRKGKIQGETQDKLQKQLEDALSKAWEKGVSLSEIQKKIENDQERQEMEEYVSVSEQLAGILVTSNKIKGNPRLIKRFLNALEIRKRNIQSYTDGYWTIF
;
A
#
# COMPACT_ATOMS: atom_id res chain seq x y z
N MET A 1 14.89 -19.99 12.35
CA MET A 1 14.16 -18.78 12.76
C MET A 1 13.39 -18.22 11.57
N TRP A 2 12.21 -17.68 11.80
CA TRP A 2 11.36 -17.09 10.77
C TRP A 2 11.57 -15.58 10.69
N ASN A 3 11.82 -15.07 9.48
CA ASN A 3 12.00 -13.64 9.23
C ASN A 3 10.66 -12.91 9.15
N ASP A 4 10.66 -11.64 9.56
CA ASP A 4 9.50 -10.76 9.52
C ASP A 4 9.55 -9.86 8.29
N ILE A 5 9.62 -10.50 7.12
CA ILE A 5 9.58 -9.83 5.81
C ILE A 5 8.32 -10.23 5.04
N GLU A 6 7.90 -9.35 4.17
CA GLU A 6 6.77 -9.59 3.26
C GLU A 6 7.11 -10.72 2.28
N THR A 7 6.08 -11.46 1.90
CA THR A 7 6.21 -12.62 1.00
C THR A 7 5.05 -12.67 0.01
N THR A 8 5.31 -13.26 -1.15
CA THR A 8 4.28 -13.63 -2.13
C THR A 8 3.86 -15.09 -1.99
N ASN A 9 4.49 -15.87 -1.08
CA ASN A 9 4.04 -17.21 -0.76
C ASN A 9 2.80 -17.11 0.14
N ASP A 10 1.69 -17.64 -0.34
CA ASP A 10 0.40 -17.54 0.35
C ASP A 10 0.25 -18.60 1.43
N TYR A 11 0.81 -18.34 2.62
CA TYR A 11 0.60 -19.19 3.80
C TYR A 11 -0.65 -18.82 4.60
N LEU A 12 -1.33 -17.72 4.22
CA LEU A 12 -2.44 -17.15 4.97
C LEU A 12 -3.79 -17.24 4.22
N HIS A 13 -3.79 -17.89 3.07
CA HIS A 13 -4.96 -18.02 2.19
C HIS A 13 -5.52 -16.65 1.73
N PHE A 14 -4.62 -15.70 1.45
CA PHE A 14 -4.97 -14.37 0.96
C PHE A 14 -5.25 -14.33 -0.56
N SER A 15 -4.95 -15.42 -1.28
CA SER A 15 -5.14 -15.54 -2.73
C SER A 15 -6.57 -15.23 -3.18
N VAL A 16 -7.59 -15.58 -2.39
CA VAL A 16 -8.99 -15.27 -2.68
C VAL A 16 -9.22 -13.76 -2.70
N VAL A 17 -8.74 -13.06 -1.68
CA VAL A 17 -8.91 -11.60 -1.56
C VAL A 17 -8.05 -10.88 -2.60
N SER A 18 -6.77 -11.29 -2.74
CA SER A 18 -5.87 -10.68 -3.74
C SER A 18 -6.36 -10.91 -5.17
N GLY A 19 -6.92 -12.09 -5.45
CA GLY A 19 -7.55 -12.41 -6.74
C GLY A 19 -8.77 -11.53 -7.04
N THR A 20 -9.65 -11.34 -6.06
CA THR A 20 -10.82 -10.45 -6.19
C THR A 20 -10.39 -9.00 -6.42
N VAL A 21 -9.37 -8.51 -5.70
CA VAL A 21 -8.85 -7.14 -5.91
C VAL A 21 -8.23 -7.01 -7.31
N ALA A 22 -7.52 -8.02 -7.79
CA ALA A 22 -7.00 -8.03 -9.15
C ALA A 22 -8.13 -7.95 -10.19
N ASP A 23 -9.22 -8.71 -9.99
CA ASP A 23 -10.41 -8.65 -10.86
C ASP A 23 -11.04 -7.25 -10.87
N LEU A 24 -11.21 -6.60 -9.73
CA LEU A 24 -11.71 -5.22 -9.64
C LEU A 24 -10.85 -4.23 -10.43
N ILE A 25 -9.53 -4.39 -10.39
CA ILE A 25 -8.62 -3.54 -11.18
C ILE A 25 -8.76 -3.80 -12.67
N ILE A 26 -8.95 -5.06 -13.08
CA ILE A 26 -9.19 -5.43 -14.47
C ILE A 26 -10.54 -4.88 -14.96
N GLU A 27 -11.60 -5.10 -14.17
CA GLU A 27 -12.96 -4.65 -14.48
C GLU A 27 -13.08 -3.12 -14.53
N SER A 28 -12.24 -2.39 -13.80
CA SER A 28 -12.22 -0.92 -13.89
C SER A 28 -11.79 -0.41 -15.26
N GLY A 29 -11.20 -1.24 -16.13
CA GLY A 29 -10.72 -0.87 -17.45
C GLY A 29 -9.79 0.34 -17.39
N ASP A 30 -10.07 1.36 -18.18
CA ASP A 30 -9.29 2.60 -18.17
C ASP A 30 -9.66 3.55 -17.01
N ASN A 31 -10.74 3.29 -16.26
CA ASN A 31 -11.12 4.17 -15.17
C ASN A 31 -10.13 4.08 -13.99
N PRO A 32 -9.81 5.21 -13.38
CA PRO A 32 -8.94 5.22 -12.22
C PRO A 32 -9.64 4.59 -11.02
N ILE A 33 -8.91 3.79 -10.23
CA ILE A 33 -9.41 3.15 -9.02
C ILE A 33 -8.42 3.28 -7.86
N SER A 34 -8.92 3.52 -6.65
CA SER A 34 -8.14 3.53 -5.42
C SER A 34 -8.70 2.50 -4.44
N ILE A 35 -7.84 1.57 -4.04
CA ILE A 35 -8.17 0.45 -3.16
C ILE A 35 -7.34 0.56 -1.89
N GLY A 36 -8.00 0.60 -0.74
CA GLY A 36 -7.34 0.60 0.56
C GLY A 36 -7.27 -0.81 1.13
N VAL A 37 -6.08 -1.32 1.39
CA VAL A 37 -5.85 -2.58 2.09
C VAL A 37 -5.57 -2.27 3.56
N SER A 38 -6.59 -2.42 4.40
CA SER A 38 -6.52 -2.10 5.81
C SER A 38 -6.28 -3.33 6.68
N GLY A 39 -5.65 -3.13 7.83
CA GLY A 39 -5.43 -4.18 8.82
C GLY A 39 -4.40 -3.75 9.86
N ASN A 40 -4.42 -4.42 10.99
CA ASN A 40 -3.52 -4.13 12.10
C ASN A 40 -2.05 -4.34 11.70
N TRP A 41 -1.14 -3.72 12.43
CA TRP A 41 0.29 -3.91 12.22
C TRP A 41 0.68 -5.39 12.31
N GLY A 42 1.37 -5.91 11.30
CA GLY A 42 1.79 -7.31 11.20
C GLY A 42 0.70 -8.28 10.71
N SER A 43 -0.47 -7.81 10.26
CA SER A 43 -1.53 -8.64 9.69
C SER A 43 -1.23 -9.20 8.30
N GLY A 44 -0.21 -8.70 7.60
CA GLY A 44 0.16 -9.15 6.25
C GLY A 44 -0.24 -8.19 5.12
N LYS A 45 -0.56 -6.92 5.42
CA LYS A 45 -0.93 -5.90 4.41
C LYS A 45 0.06 -5.84 3.24
N SER A 46 1.36 -5.66 3.53
CA SER A 46 2.41 -5.58 2.50
C SER A 46 2.50 -6.86 1.66
N SER A 47 2.33 -8.03 2.29
CA SER A 47 2.27 -9.30 1.56
C SER A 47 1.06 -9.38 0.64
N MET A 48 -0.12 -8.97 1.12
CA MET A 48 -1.34 -8.95 0.31
C MET A 48 -1.19 -8.02 -0.91
N VAL A 49 -0.63 -6.83 -0.73
CA VAL A 49 -0.38 -5.89 -1.83
C VAL A 49 0.53 -6.50 -2.89
N LYS A 50 1.61 -7.20 -2.49
CA LYS A 50 2.49 -7.92 -3.42
C LYS A 50 1.78 -9.09 -4.11
N MET A 51 0.91 -9.80 -3.40
CA MET A 51 0.10 -10.88 -3.98
C MET A 51 -0.89 -10.35 -5.03
N ILE A 52 -1.52 -9.19 -4.78
CA ILE A 52 -2.40 -8.53 -5.77
C ILE A 52 -1.62 -8.24 -7.06
N GLY A 53 -0.41 -7.68 -6.96
CA GLY A 53 0.44 -7.44 -8.11
C GLY A 53 0.73 -8.73 -8.89
N LYS A 54 1.09 -9.81 -8.19
CA LYS A 54 1.35 -11.12 -8.80
C LYS A 54 0.10 -11.74 -9.46
N GLU A 55 -1.08 -11.55 -8.86
CA GLU A 55 -2.34 -12.01 -9.47
C GLU A 55 -2.69 -11.22 -10.73
N LEU A 56 -2.43 -9.91 -10.77
CA LEU A 56 -2.58 -9.11 -11.98
C LEU A 56 -1.65 -9.58 -13.09
N GLU A 57 -0.39 -9.87 -12.77
CA GLU A 57 0.56 -10.43 -13.75
C GLU A 57 0.12 -11.79 -14.32
N LYS A 58 -0.47 -12.67 -13.48
CA LYS A 58 -0.99 -13.97 -13.92
C LYS A 58 -2.24 -13.86 -14.81
N LYS A 59 -3.09 -12.88 -14.53
CA LYS A 59 -4.35 -12.63 -15.27
C LYS A 59 -4.16 -11.75 -16.50
N ASP A 60 -2.93 -11.27 -16.74
CA ASP A 60 -2.59 -10.52 -17.94
C ASP A 60 -2.77 -11.42 -19.18
N ASP A 61 -3.81 -11.15 -19.94
CA ASP A 61 -4.15 -11.85 -21.19
C ASP A 61 -3.48 -11.22 -22.43
N GLY A 62 -2.53 -10.30 -22.19
CA GLY A 62 -1.83 -9.55 -23.22
C GLY A 62 -2.64 -8.41 -23.85
N LYS A 63 -3.87 -8.16 -23.37
CA LYS A 63 -4.70 -7.05 -23.88
C LYS A 63 -4.38 -5.72 -23.22
N GLN A 64 -3.94 -5.75 -21.96
CA GLN A 64 -3.56 -4.55 -21.22
C GLN A 64 -2.29 -4.79 -20.43
N LYS A 65 -1.27 -4.00 -20.72
CA LYS A 65 0.02 -4.09 -20.03
C LYS A 65 -0.04 -3.35 -18.69
N TYR A 66 0.29 -4.04 -17.60
CA TYR A 66 0.38 -3.45 -16.26
C TYR A 66 1.82 -3.01 -15.95
N LEU A 67 1.97 -1.78 -15.48
CA LEU A 67 3.24 -1.24 -15.01
C LEU A 67 3.16 -1.03 -13.49
N PHE A 68 3.90 -1.83 -12.73
CA PHE A 68 3.88 -1.77 -11.27
C PHE A 68 4.93 -0.79 -10.74
N LEU A 69 4.51 0.06 -9.80
CA LEU A 69 5.38 0.95 -9.02
C LEU A 69 5.16 0.69 -7.53
N GLU A 70 6.17 0.15 -6.85
CA GLU A 70 6.16 0.06 -5.38
C GLU A 70 6.70 1.37 -4.79
N PHE A 71 5.94 1.96 -3.90
CA PHE A 71 6.29 3.19 -3.20
C PHE A 71 6.12 3.01 -1.69
N ASN A 72 7.23 3.02 -0.96
CA ASN A 72 7.24 3.01 0.50
C ASN A 72 7.32 4.45 1.01
N ALA A 73 6.21 4.98 1.52
CA ALA A 73 6.10 6.36 1.95
C ALA A 73 7.01 6.68 3.16
N TRP A 74 7.24 5.72 4.03
CA TRP A 74 8.04 5.90 5.24
C TRP A 74 9.51 6.21 4.97
N LEU A 75 10.06 5.75 3.83
CA LEU A 75 11.45 6.05 3.46
C LEU A 75 11.71 7.53 3.20
N TYR A 76 10.66 8.32 2.94
CA TYR A 76 10.75 9.74 2.61
C TYR A 76 10.35 10.65 3.78
N GLN A 77 10.11 10.06 4.96
CA GLN A 77 9.76 10.82 6.15
C GLN A 77 10.96 11.65 6.66
N GLY A 78 10.81 12.96 6.70
CA GLY A 78 11.76 13.88 7.35
C GLY A 78 12.92 14.39 6.48
N TYR A 79 13.11 13.90 5.25
CA TYR A 79 14.18 14.35 4.35
C TYR A 79 13.67 15.04 3.09
N ASP A 80 12.62 14.51 2.50
CA ASP A 80 11.99 15.02 1.29
C ASP A 80 10.49 15.10 1.46
N ASP A 81 9.84 15.95 0.66
CA ASP A 81 8.40 15.94 0.53
C ASP A 81 7.98 14.60 -0.11
N ALA A 82 7.31 13.74 0.65
CA ALA A 82 6.85 12.42 0.17
C ALA A 82 6.00 12.53 -1.10
N LYS A 83 5.28 13.63 -1.28
CA LYS A 83 4.56 13.99 -2.50
C LYS A 83 5.52 14.14 -3.68
N ALA A 84 6.60 14.89 -3.50
CA ALA A 84 7.62 15.07 -4.53
C ALA A 84 8.31 13.75 -4.85
N ALA A 85 8.59 12.92 -3.83
CA ALA A 85 9.19 11.61 -4.00
C ALA A 85 8.28 10.66 -4.79
N LEU A 86 6.97 10.65 -4.53
CA LEU A 86 6.01 9.84 -5.30
C LEU A 86 5.98 10.28 -6.77
N LEU A 87 5.89 11.58 -7.04
CA LEU A 87 5.90 12.11 -8.41
C LEU A 87 7.21 11.77 -9.14
N GLN A 88 8.34 11.82 -8.45
CA GLN A 88 9.63 11.39 -9.00
C GLN A 88 9.67 9.91 -9.32
N ALA A 89 9.16 9.07 -8.41
CA ALA A 89 9.12 7.63 -8.61
C ALA A 89 8.29 7.27 -9.85
N VAL A 90 7.12 7.92 -10.03
CA VAL A 90 6.28 7.78 -11.23
C VAL A 90 7.04 8.24 -12.47
N THR A 91 7.64 9.44 -12.44
CA THR A 91 8.40 10.00 -13.58
C THR A 91 9.55 9.08 -13.98
N LYS A 92 10.31 8.57 -13.00
CA LYS A 92 11.41 7.63 -13.24
C LYS A 92 10.90 6.33 -13.87
N LYS A 93 9.81 5.76 -13.33
CA LYS A 93 9.23 4.52 -13.84
C LYS A 93 8.79 4.64 -15.30
N LEU A 94 8.13 5.76 -15.64
CA LEU A 94 7.75 6.05 -17.03
C LEU A 94 8.96 6.25 -17.93
N SER A 95 9.98 6.98 -17.47
CA SER A 95 11.23 7.16 -18.22
C SER A 95 11.90 5.83 -18.55
N ASP A 96 12.00 4.94 -17.57
CA ASP A 96 12.61 3.63 -17.74
C ASP A 96 11.83 2.76 -18.73
N GLU A 97 10.50 2.82 -18.69
CA GLU A 97 9.64 2.11 -19.63
C GLU A 97 9.79 2.64 -21.06
N MET A 98 9.82 3.97 -21.23
CA MET A 98 10.06 4.59 -22.55
C MET A 98 11.44 4.25 -23.11
N LYS A 99 12.47 4.23 -22.28
CA LYS A 99 13.83 3.81 -22.70
C LYS A 99 13.87 2.35 -23.10
N LYS A 100 13.17 1.48 -22.37
CA LYS A 100 13.05 0.05 -22.68
C LYS A 100 12.47 -0.17 -24.08
N HIS A 101 11.53 0.66 -24.49
CA HIS A 101 10.94 0.67 -25.84
C HIS A 101 11.72 1.53 -26.84
N LYS A 102 12.88 2.09 -26.47
CA LYS A 102 13.74 2.95 -27.31
C LYS A 102 13.03 4.19 -27.86
N ILE A 103 11.95 4.65 -27.23
CA ILE A 103 11.18 5.83 -27.65
C ILE A 103 12.06 7.09 -27.58
N ASN A 104 12.98 7.17 -26.62
CA ASN A 104 13.89 8.30 -26.47
C ASN A 104 14.92 8.43 -27.61
N GLU A 105 15.17 7.36 -28.37
CA GLU A 105 16.14 7.29 -29.48
C GLU A 105 15.45 7.13 -30.85
N SER A 106 14.12 7.01 -30.85
CA SER A 106 13.35 6.79 -32.06
C SER A 106 13.40 7.98 -33.02
N THR A 107 13.44 7.69 -34.30
CA THR A 107 13.35 8.68 -35.39
C THR A 107 11.92 8.94 -35.80
N GLU A 108 10.96 8.11 -35.38
CA GLU A 108 9.55 8.24 -35.69
C GLU A 108 8.94 9.51 -35.08
N GLU A 109 8.08 10.17 -35.79
CA GLU A 109 7.48 11.43 -35.35
C GLU A 109 6.54 11.25 -34.17
N THR A 110 5.86 10.13 -34.10
CA THR A 110 4.97 9.75 -32.99
C THR A 110 5.74 9.61 -31.69
N ASP A 111 6.85 8.90 -31.72
CA ASP A 111 7.74 8.69 -30.56
C ASP A 111 8.39 9.99 -30.11
N LYS A 112 8.85 10.82 -31.06
CA LYS A 112 9.38 12.15 -30.74
C LYS A 112 8.35 13.05 -30.05
N LYS A 113 7.09 13.02 -30.52
CA LYS A 113 6.01 13.77 -29.86
C LYS A 113 5.76 13.25 -28.46
N LEU A 114 5.71 11.94 -28.26
CA LEU A 114 5.52 11.30 -26.96
C LEU A 114 6.68 11.63 -26.01
N TRP A 115 7.95 11.52 -26.46
CA TRP A 115 9.12 11.86 -25.69
C TRP A 115 9.16 13.36 -25.30
N ASN A 116 8.77 14.24 -26.18
CA ASN A 116 8.67 15.67 -25.88
C ASN A 116 7.58 15.98 -24.86
N ARG A 117 6.45 15.26 -24.92
CA ARG A 117 5.38 15.37 -23.92
C ARG A 117 5.86 14.88 -22.56
N PHE A 118 6.56 13.75 -22.51
CA PHE A 118 7.17 13.25 -21.28
C PHE A 118 8.16 14.26 -20.68
N LYS A 119 8.98 14.92 -21.50
CA LYS A 119 9.88 15.99 -21.00
C LYS A 119 9.11 17.15 -20.39
N LYS A 120 7.98 17.55 -20.95
CA LYS A 120 7.12 18.58 -20.36
C LYS A 120 6.53 18.12 -19.04
N PHE A 121 6.00 16.91 -18.98
CA PHE A 121 5.52 16.31 -17.74
C PHE A 121 6.61 16.29 -16.65
N ALA A 122 7.80 15.78 -16.97
CA ALA A 122 8.93 15.74 -16.03
C ALA A 122 9.34 17.13 -15.53
N LYS A 123 9.39 18.13 -16.41
CA LYS A 123 9.68 19.53 -16.05
C LYS A 123 8.63 20.10 -15.08
N ARG A 124 7.34 19.78 -15.29
CA ARG A 124 6.26 20.19 -14.37
C ARG A 124 6.38 19.48 -13.01
N VAL A 125 6.73 18.20 -13.00
CA VAL A 125 6.99 17.49 -11.74
C VAL A 125 8.14 18.14 -10.96
N ASP A 126 9.23 18.54 -11.63
CA ASP A 126 10.32 19.24 -10.98
C ASP A 126 9.89 20.62 -10.43
N TRP A 127 9.02 21.32 -11.14
CA TRP A 127 8.44 22.56 -10.67
C TRP A 127 7.60 22.37 -9.40
N PHE A 128 6.76 21.32 -9.32
CA PHE A 128 5.98 20.98 -8.11
C PHE A 128 6.85 20.66 -6.89
N LYS A 129 8.10 20.24 -7.06
CA LYS A 129 9.05 20.04 -5.96
C LYS A 129 9.55 21.37 -5.38
N VAL A 130 9.83 22.33 -6.25
CA VAL A 130 10.37 23.64 -5.84
C VAL A 130 9.28 24.51 -5.25
N SER A 131 8.05 24.42 -5.78
CA SER A 131 6.91 25.12 -5.24
C SER A 131 6.50 24.49 -3.91
N LYS A 132 6.78 25.13 -2.78
CA LYS A 132 6.32 24.72 -1.44
C LYS A 132 4.78 24.82 -1.29
N LEU A 133 4.04 24.46 -2.33
CA LEU A 133 2.59 24.50 -2.34
C LEU A 133 2.03 23.43 -1.41
N THR A 134 1.30 23.84 -0.43
CA THR A 134 0.47 22.96 0.35
C THR A 134 -0.69 22.44 -0.51
N VAL A 135 -0.74 21.15 -0.72
CA VAL A 135 -1.77 20.46 -1.52
C VAL A 135 -3.21 20.82 -1.12
N PRO A 136 -3.54 21.11 0.16
CA PRO A 136 -4.87 21.54 0.57
C PRO A 136 -5.39 22.77 -0.21
N LEU A 137 -4.51 23.70 -0.55
CA LEU A 137 -4.90 24.90 -1.31
C LEU A 137 -5.24 24.59 -2.77
N LEU A 138 -4.55 23.62 -3.37
CA LEU A 138 -4.73 23.23 -4.75
C LEU A 138 -5.95 22.31 -4.96
N ALA A 139 -6.26 21.47 -3.96
CA ALA A 139 -7.43 20.57 -4.03
C ALA A 139 -8.75 21.36 -4.17
N GLY A 140 -8.77 22.66 -3.71
CA GLY A 140 -9.89 23.56 -3.90
C GLY A 140 -10.11 24.06 -5.33
N LEU A 141 -9.08 23.98 -6.16
CA LEU A 141 -9.06 24.64 -7.47
C LEU A 141 -9.36 23.68 -8.65
N VAL A 142 -9.46 22.36 -8.41
CA VAL A 142 -9.70 21.37 -9.48
C VAL A 142 -11.20 21.20 -9.74
N PRO A 143 -11.71 21.51 -10.95
CA PRO A 143 -13.10 21.29 -11.30
C PRO A 143 -13.46 19.80 -11.21
N GLY A 144 -14.54 19.48 -10.49
CA GLY A 144 -15.01 18.11 -10.32
C GLY A 144 -14.38 17.31 -9.16
N ALA A 145 -13.32 17.78 -8.53
CA ALA A 145 -12.90 17.31 -7.23
C ALA A 145 -13.56 18.23 -6.18
N MET A 146 -14.53 17.76 -5.45
CA MET A 146 -14.97 18.46 -4.23
C MET A 146 -13.78 18.45 -3.28
N PRO A 147 -13.21 19.61 -2.94
CA PRO A 147 -11.86 19.65 -2.40
C PRO A 147 -11.86 19.38 -0.91
N ALA A 148 -11.06 18.44 -0.48
CA ALA A 148 -10.64 18.35 0.90
C ALA A 148 -9.97 19.69 1.35
N GLY A 149 -9.21 20.34 0.45
CA GLY A 149 -8.61 21.64 0.72
C GLY A 149 -9.61 22.81 0.73
N ALA A 150 -10.70 22.78 -0.04
CA ALA A 150 -11.76 23.78 0.11
C ALA A 150 -12.51 23.60 1.42
N LEU A 151 -12.63 22.38 1.95
CA LEU A 151 -13.11 22.17 3.30
C LEU A 151 -12.13 22.77 4.33
N ALA A 152 -10.82 22.57 4.20
CA ALA A 152 -9.84 23.18 5.08
C ALA A 152 -9.86 24.71 4.99
N THR A 153 -9.89 25.30 3.78
CA THR A 153 -10.00 26.75 3.60
C THR A 153 -11.33 27.31 4.09
N LEU A 154 -12.44 26.60 3.91
CA LEU A 154 -13.73 26.96 4.49
C LEU A 154 -13.72 26.87 6.02
N PHE A 155 -13.07 25.84 6.60
CA PHE A 155 -12.93 25.73 8.06
C PHE A 155 -12.05 26.82 8.65
N PHE A 156 -10.92 27.16 8.02
CA PHE A 156 -10.09 28.28 8.49
C PHE A 156 -10.82 29.62 8.36
N SER A 157 -11.54 29.87 7.27
CA SER A 157 -12.32 31.09 7.09
C SER A 157 -13.54 31.18 8.02
N VAL A 158 -14.16 30.04 8.38
CA VAL A 158 -15.28 30.00 9.35
C VAL A 158 -14.76 30.22 10.77
N LYS A 159 -13.59 29.66 11.13
CA LYS A 159 -12.99 29.87 12.46
C LYS A 159 -12.66 31.35 12.70
N ASP A 160 -12.01 32.02 11.73
CA ASP A 160 -11.74 33.46 11.82
C ASP A 160 -13.02 34.29 11.81
N SER A 161 -14.08 33.85 11.15
CA SER A 161 -15.38 34.53 11.09
C SER A 161 -16.22 34.35 12.36
N VAL A 162 -16.00 33.29 13.13
CA VAL A 162 -16.70 33.01 14.39
C VAL A 162 -16.02 33.76 15.56
N GLU A 163 -14.70 33.95 15.52
CA GLU A 163 -13.95 34.70 16.54
C GLU A 163 -14.05 36.20 16.37
N ASN A 164 -14.36 36.72 15.14
CA ASN A 164 -14.44 38.19 14.87
C ASN A 164 -15.71 38.54 14.08
N GLN A 165 -16.78 38.87 14.81
CA GLN A 165 -18.07 39.28 14.22
C GLN A 165 -18.10 40.70 13.56
N GLU A 166 -16.98 41.40 13.44
CA GLU A 166 -17.03 42.82 13.04
C GLU A 166 -16.52 43.20 11.64
N ASN A 167 -15.92 42.31 10.82
CA ASN A 167 -15.36 42.77 9.52
C ASN A 167 -15.45 41.73 8.39
N LYS A 168 -16.62 41.64 7.73
CA LYS A 168 -16.83 40.78 6.54
C LYS A 168 -16.00 41.21 5.31
N ASP A 169 -15.67 42.47 5.15
CA ASP A 169 -14.93 42.98 3.99
C ASP A 169 -13.42 42.87 4.13
N GLU A 170 -12.87 42.85 5.34
CA GLU A 170 -11.44 42.66 5.58
C GLU A 170 -11.04 41.19 5.48
N ASN A 171 -11.90 40.26 5.85
CA ASN A 171 -11.63 38.84 5.74
C ASN A 171 -11.59 38.37 4.27
N ALA A 172 -12.46 38.88 3.41
CA ALA A 172 -12.40 38.66 1.97
C ALA A 172 -11.10 39.22 1.35
N LYS A 173 -10.63 40.38 1.83
CA LYS A 173 -9.35 40.96 1.43
C LYS A 173 -8.15 40.21 2.02
N ALA A 174 -8.21 39.70 3.25
CA ALA A 174 -7.15 38.92 3.85
C ALA A 174 -7.01 37.55 3.16
N ILE A 175 -8.12 36.92 2.76
CA ILE A 175 -8.12 35.68 1.97
C ILE A 175 -7.56 35.93 0.57
N SER A 176 -7.96 37.01 -0.08
CA SER A 176 -7.41 37.40 -1.39
C SER A 176 -5.94 37.82 -1.30
N ALA A 177 -5.51 38.44 -0.21
CA ALA A 177 -4.12 38.83 0.04
C ALA A 177 -3.25 37.61 0.40
N SER A 178 -3.75 36.62 1.18
CA SER A 178 -3.05 35.38 1.46
C SER A 178 -2.97 34.48 0.21
N LEU A 179 -4.03 34.44 -0.59
CA LEU A 179 -4.01 33.82 -1.92
C LEU A 179 -3.01 34.53 -2.84
N SER A 180 -3.00 35.85 -2.92
CA SER A 180 -2.07 36.61 -3.76
C SER A 180 -0.61 36.47 -3.28
N SER A 181 -0.32 36.37 -1.97
CA SER A 181 1.04 36.14 -1.47
C SER A 181 1.54 34.73 -1.75
N VAL A 182 0.65 33.75 -1.75
CA VAL A 182 0.96 32.38 -2.21
C VAL A 182 1.19 32.39 -3.72
N PHE A 183 0.39 33.10 -4.49
CA PHE A 183 0.55 33.23 -5.95
C PHE A 183 1.73 34.11 -6.36
N SER A 184 2.14 35.13 -5.59
CA SER A 184 3.31 35.96 -5.91
C SER A 184 4.64 35.23 -5.79
N GLY A 185 4.73 34.22 -4.92
CA GLY A 185 5.86 33.27 -4.90
C GLY A 185 5.94 32.39 -6.16
N PHE A 186 4.88 32.32 -6.94
CA PHE A 186 4.79 31.63 -8.23
C PHE A 186 5.23 32.50 -9.41
N GLU A 187 4.91 33.79 -9.39
CA GLU A 187 5.24 34.70 -10.50
C GLU A 187 6.74 34.88 -10.69
N ASP A 188 7.54 34.80 -9.63
CA ASP A 188 8.99 34.92 -9.72
C ASP A 188 9.68 33.69 -10.32
N ILE A 189 9.06 32.52 -10.28
CA ILE A 189 9.57 31.26 -10.85
C ILE A 189 9.11 31.06 -12.30
N LEU A 190 8.01 31.72 -12.72
CA LEU A 190 7.36 31.58 -14.03
C LEU A 190 7.83 32.58 -15.09
N LYS A 191 8.89 33.35 -14.83
CA LYS A 191 9.36 34.41 -15.76
C LYS A 191 9.77 33.95 -17.17
N ASP A 192 9.74 32.64 -17.45
CA ASP A 192 10.10 32.09 -18.76
C ASP A 192 8.96 31.36 -19.53
N GLU A 193 7.75 31.20 -18.97
CA GLU A 193 6.58 30.70 -19.70
C GLU A 193 5.32 31.49 -19.29
N GLU A 194 4.59 32.01 -20.28
CA GLU A 194 3.35 32.77 -20.16
C GLU A 194 2.48 32.40 -18.95
N THR A 195 2.08 33.37 -18.17
CA THR A 195 1.21 33.46 -17.00
C THR A 195 0.12 32.36 -16.85
N LYS A 196 0.52 31.12 -16.58
CA LYS A 196 -0.42 30.03 -16.29
C LYS A 196 -0.71 29.97 -14.80
N THR A 197 -2.00 29.87 -14.46
CA THR A 197 -2.41 29.65 -13.06
C THR A 197 -2.00 28.25 -12.56
N ALA A 198 -1.88 28.08 -11.24
CA ALA A 198 -1.58 26.78 -10.63
C ALA A 198 -2.56 25.68 -11.08
N THR A 199 -3.84 26.04 -11.22
CA THR A 199 -4.89 25.13 -11.72
C THR A 199 -4.57 24.63 -13.13
N GLN A 200 -4.19 25.54 -14.04
CA GLN A 200 -3.82 25.17 -15.39
C GLN A 200 -2.59 24.26 -15.43
N GLN A 201 -1.60 24.49 -14.58
CA GLN A 201 -0.41 23.62 -14.48
C GLN A 201 -0.77 22.21 -14.02
N ILE A 202 -1.71 22.09 -13.09
CA ILE A 202 -2.21 20.77 -12.61
C ILE A 202 -2.98 20.07 -13.73
N GLU A 203 -3.89 20.78 -14.40
CA GLU A 203 -4.69 20.22 -15.52
C GLU A 203 -3.79 19.73 -16.66
N GLU A 204 -2.77 20.51 -17.02
CA GLU A 204 -1.81 20.14 -18.04
C GLU A 204 -0.93 18.96 -17.62
N LEU A 205 -0.49 18.91 -16.34
CA LEU A 205 0.25 17.78 -15.81
C LEU A 205 -0.57 16.50 -15.89
N ARG A 206 -1.84 16.56 -15.48
CA ARG A 206 -2.77 15.43 -15.55
C ARG A 206 -3.02 14.97 -16.99
N SER A 207 -3.23 15.93 -17.90
CA SER A 207 -3.45 15.66 -19.32
C SER A 207 -2.23 15.02 -19.97
N ASP A 208 -1.04 15.56 -19.71
CA ASP A 208 0.22 14.98 -20.22
C ASP A 208 0.43 13.57 -19.67
N PHE A 209 0.14 13.35 -18.39
CA PHE A 209 0.29 12.05 -17.75
C PHE A 209 -0.68 11.00 -18.34
N GLU A 210 -1.96 11.37 -18.48
CA GLU A 210 -2.98 10.49 -19.08
C GLU A 210 -2.62 10.10 -20.53
N GLU A 211 -2.20 11.07 -21.36
CA GLU A 211 -1.83 10.79 -22.75
C GLU A 211 -0.55 9.94 -22.86
N ILE A 212 0.41 10.10 -21.92
CA ILE A 212 1.59 9.25 -21.88
C ILE A 212 1.19 7.79 -21.63
N LEU A 213 0.31 7.53 -20.64
CA LEU A 213 -0.17 6.20 -20.32
C LEU A 213 -0.95 5.58 -21.49
N GLU A 214 -1.79 6.39 -22.16
CA GLU A 214 -2.56 5.97 -23.33
C GLU A 214 -1.65 5.58 -24.50
N LYS A 215 -0.65 6.42 -24.82
CA LYS A 215 0.28 6.18 -25.95
C LYS A 215 1.22 4.99 -25.69
N LEU A 216 1.57 4.73 -24.45
CA LEU A 216 2.35 3.56 -24.07
C LEU A 216 1.50 2.29 -23.97
N ASP A 217 0.18 2.44 -24.05
CA ASP A 217 -0.81 1.37 -23.83
C ASP A 217 -0.58 0.60 -22.52
N ILE A 218 -0.34 1.33 -21.44
CA ILE A 218 -0.07 0.78 -20.12
C ILE A 218 -1.09 1.27 -19.10
N LYS A 219 -1.38 0.44 -18.10
CA LYS A 219 -2.07 0.80 -16.86
C LYS A 219 -1.07 0.84 -15.72
N LEU A 220 -0.87 2.00 -15.13
CA LEU A 220 0.04 2.16 -13.98
C LEU A 220 -0.66 1.72 -12.70
N VAL A 221 -0.08 0.74 -12.01
CA VAL A 221 -0.53 0.26 -10.70
C VAL A 221 0.48 0.68 -9.65
N VAL A 222 0.08 1.61 -8.79
CA VAL A 222 0.93 2.15 -7.72
C VAL A 222 0.59 1.44 -6.41
N LEU A 223 1.57 0.73 -5.87
CA LEU A 223 1.49 0.02 -4.60
C LEU A 223 2.11 0.92 -3.51
N VAL A 224 1.27 1.52 -2.67
CA VAL A 224 1.72 2.41 -1.59
C VAL A 224 1.71 1.65 -0.28
N ASP A 225 2.88 1.53 0.35
CA ASP A 225 3.03 0.81 1.62
C ASP A 225 3.60 1.71 2.73
N ASP A 226 3.45 1.26 3.97
CA ASP A 226 3.98 1.90 5.18
C ASP A 226 3.51 3.36 5.41
N LEU A 227 2.36 3.73 4.85
CA LEU A 227 1.80 5.06 5.02
C LEU A 227 1.37 5.32 6.47
N ASP A 228 0.96 4.28 7.19
CA ASP A 228 0.58 4.31 8.61
C ASP A 228 1.78 4.50 9.57
N ARG A 229 3.02 4.43 9.06
CA ARG A 229 4.24 4.74 9.83
C ARG A 229 4.70 6.18 9.65
N CYS A 230 4.14 6.89 8.68
CA CYS A 230 4.50 8.27 8.40
C CYS A 230 3.95 9.23 9.46
N LEU A 231 4.57 10.41 9.56
CA LEU A 231 3.96 11.53 10.25
C LEU A 231 2.61 11.86 9.61
N PRO A 232 1.62 12.33 10.39
CA PRO A 232 0.29 12.67 9.89
C PRO A 232 0.30 13.54 8.63
N GLU A 233 1.10 14.59 8.64
CA GLU A 233 1.26 15.51 7.52
C GLU A 233 1.77 14.81 6.25
N THR A 234 2.79 13.97 6.39
CA THR A 234 3.36 13.19 5.28
C THR A 234 2.34 12.21 4.71
N ALA A 235 1.59 11.50 5.58
CA ALA A 235 0.58 10.55 5.14
C ALA A 235 -0.53 11.24 4.35
N VAL A 236 -1.08 12.34 4.88
CA VAL A 236 -2.17 13.10 4.24
C VAL A 236 -1.69 13.74 2.94
N SER A 237 -0.52 14.40 2.92
CA SER A 237 0.02 15.03 1.71
C SER A 237 0.31 14.02 0.59
N THR A 238 0.73 12.80 0.93
CA THR A 238 0.93 11.72 -0.05
C THR A 238 -0.40 11.28 -0.67
N LEU A 239 -1.44 11.07 0.15
CA LEU A 239 -2.78 10.70 -0.31
C LEU A 239 -3.40 11.80 -1.19
N GLU A 240 -3.23 13.06 -0.80
CA GLU A 240 -3.70 14.20 -1.59
C GLU A 240 -2.97 14.30 -2.94
N ALA A 241 -1.65 14.09 -2.95
CA ALA A 241 -0.88 14.09 -4.19
C ALA A 241 -1.34 12.99 -5.16
N MET A 242 -1.58 11.79 -4.65
CA MET A 242 -2.15 10.72 -5.47
C MET A 242 -3.48 11.14 -6.08
N ARG A 243 -4.39 11.64 -5.26
CA ARG A 243 -5.74 12.02 -5.71
C ARG A 243 -5.74 13.20 -6.67
N LEU A 244 -4.95 14.23 -6.37
CA LEU A 244 -4.93 15.47 -7.14
C LEU A 244 -4.17 15.33 -8.45
N LEU A 245 -3.00 14.71 -8.44
CA LEU A 245 -2.07 14.76 -9.56
C LEU A 245 -2.05 13.50 -10.40
N LEU A 246 -2.21 12.33 -9.77
CA LEU A 246 -1.97 11.05 -10.41
C LEU A 246 -3.25 10.23 -10.66
N PHE A 247 -4.39 10.61 -10.11
CA PHE A 247 -5.66 9.90 -10.29
C PHE A 247 -6.31 10.29 -11.62
N VAL A 248 -5.80 9.71 -12.70
CA VAL A 248 -6.24 9.91 -14.08
C VAL A 248 -6.56 8.55 -14.71
N LYS A 249 -7.10 8.54 -15.94
CA LYS A 249 -7.35 7.27 -16.63
C LYS A 249 -6.08 6.41 -16.67
N ARG A 250 -6.27 5.11 -16.70
CA ARG A 250 -5.20 4.10 -16.70
C ARG A 250 -4.30 4.14 -15.47
N THR A 251 -4.83 4.59 -14.32
CA THR A 251 -4.14 4.49 -13.04
C THR A 251 -4.92 3.69 -12.01
N SER A 252 -4.22 2.91 -11.20
CA SER A 252 -4.77 2.19 -10.05
C SER A 252 -3.86 2.37 -8.85
N PHE A 253 -4.44 2.64 -7.70
CA PHE A 253 -3.71 2.79 -6.44
C PHE A 253 -4.13 1.73 -5.45
N ILE A 254 -3.18 1.01 -4.89
CA ILE A 254 -3.38 0.03 -3.81
C ILE A 254 -2.62 0.55 -2.60
N ILE A 255 -3.34 0.93 -1.56
CA ILE A 255 -2.81 1.64 -0.39
C ILE A 255 -2.86 0.69 0.80
N ALA A 256 -1.71 0.19 1.23
CA ALA A 256 -1.58 -0.64 2.41
C ALA A 256 -1.35 0.23 3.64
N ALA A 257 -2.35 0.38 4.49
CA ALA A 257 -2.27 1.18 5.71
C ALA A 257 -3.24 0.69 6.79
N ASP A 258 -2.93 1.02 8.03
CA ASP A 258 -3.91 0.91 9.12
C ASP A 258 -4.90 2.09 9.02
N GLU A 259 -6.15 1.79 8.71
CA GLU A 259 -7.18 2.80 8.52
C GLU A 259 -7.34 3.73 9.72
N GLN A 260 -7.28 3.20 10.94
CA GLN A 260 -7.42 3.99 12.16
C GLN A 260 -6.24 4.95 12.33
N MET A 261 -5.02 4.51 11.96
CA MET A 261 -3.83 5.37 11.99
C MET A 261 -3.95 6.52 10.99
N ILE A 262 -4.44 6.23 9.77
CA ILE A 262 -4.67 7.28 8.76
C ILE A 262 -5.76 8.26 9.22
N ARG A 263 -6.89 7.77 9.78
CA ARG A 263 -7.94 8.64 10.33
C ARG A 263 -7.41 9.54 11.44
N ASN A 264 -6.59 9.00 12.35
CA ASN A 264 -5.93 9.79 13.38
C ASN A 264 -4.92 10.79 12.77
N GLY A 265 -4.23 10.41 11.70
CA GLY A 265 -3.36 11.28 10.93
C GLY A 265 -4.12 12.47 10.33
N VAL A 266 -5.28 12.22 9.74
CA VAL A 266 -6.16 13.28 9.21
C VAL A 266 -6.59 14.23 10.32
N ARG A 267 -7.05 13.72 11.48
CA ARG A 267 -7.40 14.59 12.63
C ARG A 267 -6.22 15.46 13.08
N ALA A 268 -5.03 14.84 13.20
CA ALA A 268 -3.82 15.54 13.63
C ALA A 268 -3.37 16.61 12.60
N HIS A 269 -3.51 16.33 11.30
CA HIS A 269 -3.16 17.24 10.22
C HIS A 269 -4.01 18.51 10.24
N PHE A 270 -5.30 18.37 10.49
CA PHE A 270 -6.21 19.53 10.61
C PHE A 270 -6.15 20.22 11.99
N GLY A 271 -5.32 19.76 12.90
CA GLY A 271 -4.98 20.42 14.17
C GLY A 271 -6.15 20.61 15.12
N ASN A 272 -6.31 21.84 15.64
CA ASN A 272 -7.30 22.17 16.67
C ASN A 272 -8.74 22.32 16.17
N VAL A 273 -9.03 21.97 14.93
CA VAL A 273 -10.40 21.95 14.41
C VAL A 273 -11.07 20.69 14.93
N ASP A 274 -12.16 20.85 15.68
CA ASP A 274 -12.97 19.71 16.15
C ASP A 274 -13.69 19.09 14.95
N LEU A 275 -12.98 18.20 14.25
CA LEU A 275 -13.53 17.47 13.10
C LEU A 275 -14.49 16.40 13.60
N SER A 276 -15.74 16.46 13.17
CA SER A 276 -16.66 15.37 13.41
C SER A 276 -16.16 14.08 12.76
N ASP A 277 -16.46 12.94 13.35
CA ASP A 277 -16.13 11.62 12.80
C ASP A 277 -16.65 11.42 11.38
N ASP A 278 -17.81 11.99 11.07
CA ASP A 278 -18.44 11.96 9.74
C ASP A 278 -17.57 12.69 8.69
N LEU A 279 -16.92 13.78 9.08
CA LEU A 279 -16.08 14.58 8.19
C LEU A 279 -14.76 13.85 7.88
N VAL A 280 -14.15 13.25 8.89
CA VAL A 280 -12.96 12.39 8.71
C VAL A 280 -13.29 11.19 7.84
N THR A 281 -14.46 10.58 8.05
CA THR A 281 -14.94 9.46 7.23
C THR A 281 -15.18 9.90 5.79
N SER A 282 -15.87 11.00 5.57
CA SER A 282 -16.14 11.54 4.22
C SER A 282 -14.85 11.91 3.48
N TYR A 283 -13.82 12.38 4.19
CA TYR A 283 -12.52 12.65 3.62
C TYR A 283 -11.84 11.36 3.16
N PHE A 284 -11.84 10.34 4.03
CA PHE A 284 -11.25 9.04 3.74
C PHE A 284 -11.94 8.32 2.57
N ASP A 285 -13.27 8.34 2.53
CA ASP A 285 -14.07 7.72 1.47
C ASP A 285 -13.83 8.37 0.09
N LYS A 286 -13.44 9.64 0.06
CA LYS A 286 -13.03 10.31 -1.19
C LYS A 286 -11.66 9.87 -1.68
N LEU A 287 -10.77 9.48 -0.78
CA LEU A 287 -9.42 9.04 -1.11
C LEU A 287 -9.39 7.56 -1.48
N ILE A 288 -10.19 6.74 -0.80
CA ILE A 288 -10.25 5.28 -0.98
C ILE A 288 -11.65 4.89 -1.44
N GLN A 289 -11.76 4.43 -2.68
CA GLN A 289 -13.04 4.02 -3.26
C GLN A 289 -13.47 2.63 -2.83
N VAL A 290 -12.51 1.71 -2.66
CA VAL A 290 -12.77 0.31 -2.30
C VAL A 290 -11.97 -0.04 -1.05
N PRO A 291 -12.58 -0.06 0.13
CA PRO A 291 -11.92 -0.51 1.34
C PRO A 291 -11.91 -2.05 1.42
N ILE A 292 -10.74 -2.63 1.56
CA ILE A 292 -10.54 -4.07 1.78
C ILE A 292 -9.86 -4.26 3.13
N THR A 293 -10.41 -5.13 3.96
CA THR A 293 -9.78 -5.48 5.24
C THR A 293 -9.05 -6.81 5.10
N VAL A 294 -7.78 -6.84 5.52
CA VAL A 294 -7.02 -8.11 5.61
C VAL A 294 -7.75 -9.04 6.58
N PRO A 295 -8.11 -10.26 6.14
CA PRO A 295 -8.83 -11.19 6.99
C PRO A 295 -8.07 -11.52 8.28
N ARG A 296 -8.78 -11.58 9.39
CA ARG A 296 -8.22 -12.08 10.65
C ARG A 296 -8.12 -13.60 10.56
N LEU A 297 -7.00 -14.15 11.02
CA LEU A 297 -6.83 -15.58 11.04
C LEU A 297 -7.66 -16.21 12.16
N GLY A 298 -8.50 -17.14 11.79
CA GLY A 298 -9.18 -18.05 12.71
C GLY A 298 -8.31 -19.23 13.11
N ILE A 299 -8.87 -20.20 13.84
CA ILE A 299 -8.15 -21.38 14.29
C ILE A 299 -7.65 -22.24 13.12
N PRO A 300 -8.46 -22.50 12.07
CA PRO A 300 -8.01 -23.27 10.92
C PRO A 300 -6.81 -22.66 10.20
N GLU A 301 -6.88 -21.33 9.96
CA GLU A 301 -5.82 -20.60 9.28
C GLU A 301 -4.54 -20.55 10.12
N VAL A 302 -4.64 -20.37 11.44
CA VAL A 302 -3.48 -20.37 12.34
C VAL A 302 -2.84 -21.76 12.40
N LYS A 303 -3.63 -22.84 12.44
CA LYS A 303 -3.11 -24.23 12.36
C LYS A 303 -2.30 -24.42 11.08
N ALA A 304 -2.89 -24.12 9.93
CA ALA A 304 -2.26 -24.27 8.63
C ALA A 304 -1.00 -23.40 8.53
N TYR A 305 -1.07 -22.15 8.98
CA TYR A 305 0.05 -21.22 8.97
C TYR A 305 1.24 -21.72 9.78
N MET A 306 1.00 -22.17 11.02
CA MET A 306 2.06 -22.73 11.86
C MET A 306 2.69 -23.96 11.23
N TYR A 307 1.86 -24.86 10.69
CA TYR A 307 2.33 -26.08 10.04
C TYR A 307 3.21 -25.78 8.82
N LEU A 308 2.80 -24.80 7.97
CA LEU A 308 3.60 -24.36 6.83
C LEU A 308 4.92 -23.70 7.24
N LEU A 309 4.93 -22.95 8.34
CA LEU A 309 6.16 -22.36 8.87
C LEU A 309 7.14 -23.45 9.36
N PHE A 310 6.64 -24.47 10.04
CA PHE A 310 7.48 -25.61 10.45
C PHE A 310 7.98 -26.41 9.24
N LEU A 311 7.11 -26.65 8.26
CA LEU A 311 7.47 -27.32 7.02
C LEU A 311 8.60 -26.56 6.29
N GLU A 312 8.47 -25.24 6.12
CA GLU A 312 9.51 -24.41 5.55
C GLU A 312 10.83 -24.50 6.33
N MET A 313 10.76 -24.59 7.65
CA MET A 313 11.94 -24.77 8.50
C MET A 313 12.64 -26.10 8.24
N GLU A 314 11.91 -27.20 8.12
CA GLU A 314 12.49 -28.54 7.88
C GLU A 314 13.00 -28.68 6.44
N VAL A 315 12.38 -28.01 5.46
CA VAL A 315 12.92 -27.91 4.09
C VAL A 315 14.25 -27.17 4.09
N ARG A 316 14.37 -26.07 4.82
CA ARG A 316 15.66 -25.32 4.97
C ARG A 316 16.75 -26.14 5.66
N LYS A 317 16.39 -27.09 6.51
CA LYS A 317 17.33 -28.03 7.13
C LYS A 317 17.70 -29.22 6.22
N GLY A 318 17.07 -29.33 5.07
CA GLY A 318 17.27 -30.42 4.12
C GLY A 318 16.63 -31.75 4.54
N LYS A 319 15.70 -31.73 5.50
CA LYS A 319 15.00 -32.93 5.99
C LYS A 319 13.75 -33.26 5.18
N ILE A 320 13.20 -32.26 4.49
CA ILE A 320 12.00 -32.39 3.64
C ILE A 320 12.33 -31.79 2.27
N GLN A 321 11.81 -32.41 1.22
CA GLN A 321 11.99 -31.94 -0.16
C GLN A 321 11.02 -30.78 -0.48
N GLY A 322 11.45 -29.84 -1.35
CA GLY A 322 10.63 -28.72 -1.80
C GLY A 322 9.33 -29.16 -2.50
N GLU A 323 9.37 -30.26 -3.25
CA GLU A 323 8.17 -30.81 -3.89
C GLU A 323 7.09 -31.25 -2.88
N THR A 324 7.52 -31.79 -1.73
CA THR A 324 6.61 -32.15 -0.64
C THR A 324 5.98 -30.89 -0.04
N GLN A 325 6.75 -29.80 0.11
CA GLN A 325 6.23 -28.51 0.55
C GLN A 325 5.15 -27.97 -0.39
N ASP A 326 5.40 -27.95 -1.68
CA ASP A 326 4.46 -27.42 -2.68
C ASP A 326 3.15 -28.25 -2.71
N LYS A 327 3.27 -29.58 -2.62
CA LYS A 327 2.10 -30.49 -2.55
C LYS A 327 1.26 -30.24 -1.30
N LEU A 328 1.90 -30.12 -0.13
CA LEU A 328 1.22 -29.89 1.15
C LEU A 328 0.58 -28.50 1.21
N GLN A 329 1.23 -27.47 0.69
CA GLN A 329 0.68 -26.14 0.62
C GLN A 329 -0.64 -26.12 -0.18
N LYS A 330 -0.66 -26.72 -1.38
CA LYS A 330 -1.89 -26.83 -2.18
C LYS A 330 -3.00 -27.60 -1.46
N GLN A 331 -2.65 -28.69 -0.78
CA GLN A 331 -3.63 -29.46 -0.02
C GLN A 331 -4.21 -28.68 1.17
N LEU A 332 -3.40 -27.85 1.81
CA LEU A 332 -3.85 -26.94 2.88
C LEU A 332 -4.74 -25.84 2.32
N GLU A 333 -4.41 -25.25 1.18
CA GLU A 333 -5.25 -24.27 0.49
C GLU A 333 -6.63 -24.88 0.14
N ASP A 334 -6.67 -26.09 -0.41
CA ASP A 334 -7.90 -26.83 -0.69
C ASP A 334 -8.71 -27.16 0.59
N ALA A 335 -8.02 -27.49 1.68
CA ALA A 335 -8.67 -27.78 2.95
C ALA A 335 -9.23 -26.50 3.59
N LEU A 336 -8.50 -25.37 3.53
CA LEU A 336 -8.94 -24.07 4.02
C LEU A 336 -10.14 -23.55 3.25
N SER A 337 -10.19 -23.73 1.94
CA SER A 337 -11.34 -23.30 1.12
C SER A 337 -12.65 -24.02 1.51
N LYS A 338 -12.55 -25.19 2.15
CA LYS A 338 -13.67 -26.01 2.64
C LYS A 338 -13.76 -26.08 4.17
N ALA A 339 -12.98 -25.25 4.86
CA ALA A 339 -12.85 -25.32 6.32
C ALA A 339 -14.19 -25.04 7.06
N TRP A 340 -15.06 -24.29 6.46
CA TRP A 340 -16.41 -24.00 6.98
C TRP A 340 -17.32 -25.23 7.02
N GLU A 341 -17.07 -26.26 6.18
CA GLU A 341 -17.84 -27.50 6.16
C GLU A 341 -17.32 -28.55 7.15
N LYS A 342 -15.99 -28.79 7.14
CA LYS A 342 -15.37 -29.94 7.81
C LYS A 342 -14.23 -29.57 8.76
N GLY A 343 -13.86 -28.30 8.83
CA GLY A 343 -12.64 -27.86 9.52
C GLY A 343 -11.37 -28.31 8.78
N VAL A 344 -10.20 -28.01 9.36
CA VAL A 344 -8.90 -28.43 8.82
C VAL A 344 -8.28 -29.45 9.79
N SER A 345 -8.02 -30.67 9.28
CA SER A 345 -7.31 -31.71 10.00
C SER A 345 -5.89 -31.85 9.46
N LEU A 346 -4.91 -31.39 10.21
CA LEU A 346 -3.50 -31.48 9.82
C LEU A 346 -3.03 -32.95 9.79
N SER A 347 -3.57 -33.80 10.65
CA SER A 347 -3.24 -35.23 10.68
C SER A 347 -3.66 -35.97 9.41
N GLU A 348 -4.79 -35.56 8.78
CA GLU A 348 -5.19 -36.14 7.48
C GLU A 348 -4.28 -35.64 6.35
N ILE A 349 -3.85 -34.39 6.40
CA ILE A 349 -2.93 -33.82 5.41
C ILE A 349 -1.55 -34.46 5.53
N GLN A 350 -1.03 -34.65 6.75
CA GLN A 350 0.25 -35.28 7.02
C GLN A 350 0.29 -36.74 6.46
N LYS A 351 -0.81 -37.50 6.60
CA LYS A 351 -0.90 -38.89 6.06
C LYS A 351 -0.70 -38.98 4.55
N LYS A 352 -0.84 -37.87 3.83
CA LYS A 352 -0.62 -37.77 2.38
C LYS A 352 0.84 -37.59 2.00
N ILE A 353 1.74 -37.44 2.96
CA ILE A 353 3.19 -37.44 2.73
C ILE A 353 3.60 -38.87 2.40
N GLU A 354 4.09 -39.10 1.20
CA GLU A 354 4.46 -40.42 0.69
C GLU A 354 5.72 -40.97 1.37
N ASN A 355 6.67 -40.10 1.68
CA ASN A 355 7.93 -40.46 2.34
C ASN A 355 7.72 -40.60 3.84
N ASP A 356 7.91 -41.80 4.39
CA ASP A 356 7.71 -42.11 5.81
C ASP A 356 8.64 -41.30 6.73
N GLN A 357 9.86 -41.05 6.30
CA GLN A 357 10.83 -40.27 7.08
C GLN A 357 10.39 -38.79 7.18
N GLU A 358 9.98 -38.20 6.05
CA GLU A 358 9.44 -36.82 6.02
C GLU A 358 8.14 -36.73 6.85
N ARG A 359 7.29 -37.72 6.78
CA ARG A 359 6.05 -37.81 7.56
C ARG A 359 6.33 -37.84 9.06
N GLN A 360 7.32 -38.59 9.49
CA GLN A 360 7.73 -38.71 10.89
C GLN A 360 8.32 -37.41 11.41
N GLU A 361 9.14 -36.71 10.60
CA GLU A 361 9.69 -35.38 10.97
C GLU A 361 8.60 -34.34 11.21
N MET A 362 7.44 -34.44 10.57
CA MET A 362 6.32 -33.50 10.70
C MET A 362 5.32 -33.84 11.81
N GLU A 363 5.41 -35.00 12.45
CA GLU A 363 4.43 -35.50 13.43
C GLU A 363 4.32 -34.63 14.68
N GLU A 364 5.45 -34.23 15.25
CA GLU A 364 5.49 -33.32 16.41
C GLU A 364 4.81 -31.97 16.07
N TYR A 365 5.03 -31.45 14.87
CA TYR A 365 4.52 -30.15 14.44
C TYR A 365 3.01 -30.13 14.19
N VAL A 366 2.41 -31.25 13.80
CA VAL A 366 0.94 -31.40 13.74
C VAL A 366 0.36 -31.18 15.13
N SER A 367 0.87 -31.93 16.13
CA SER A 367 0.38 -31.83 17.51
C SER A 367 0.55 -30.42 18.07
N VAL A 368 1.72 -29.80 17.89
CA VAL A 368 2.01 -28.45 18.35
C VAL A 368 1.06 -27.42 17.70
N SER A 369 0.83 -27.52 16.39
CA SER A 369 -0.04 -26.60 15.66
C SER A 369 -1.51 -26.73 16.10
N GLU A 370 -1.99 -27.97 16.32
CA GLU A 370 -3.35 -28.21 16.76
C GLU A 370 -3.62 -27.72 18.19
N GLN A 371 -2.67 -27.91 19.12
CA GLN A 371 -2.80 -27.48 20.50
C GLN A 371 -2.67 -25.95 20.68
N LEU A 372 -1.74 -25.32 19.96
CA LEU A 372 -1.44 -23.91 20.19
C LEU A 372 -2.36 -22.96 19.39
N ALA A 373 -2.92 -23.38 18.26
CA ALA A 373 -3.70 -22.48 17.41
C ALA A 373 -4.86 -21.81 18.14
N GLY A 374 -5.63 -22.58 18.92
CA GLY A 374 -6.73 -22.03 19.73
C GLY A 374 -6.26 -20.97 20.73
N ILE A 375 -5.14 -21.23 21.40
CA ILE A 375 -4.54 -20.29 22.36
C ILE A 375 -4.07 -19.01 21.66
N LEU A 376 -3.42 -19.13 20.50
CA LEU A 376 -2.87 -18.00 19.75
C LEU A 376 -3.99 -17.11 19.15
N VAL A 377 -5.11 -17.69 18.77
CA VAL A 377 -6.28 -16.94 18.27
C VAL A 377 -7.00 -16.21 19.40
N THR A 378 -7.23 -16.89 20.54
CA THR A 378 -8.01 -16.33 21.66
C THR A 378 -7.21 -15.41 22.56
N SER A 379 -5.87 -15.49 22.54
CA SER A 379 -4.99 -14.63 23.33
C SER A 379 -5.18 -13.15 22.98
N ASN A 380 -5.50 -12.32 23.98
CA ASN A 380 -5.64 -10.86 23.79
C ASN A 380 -4.37 -10.16 23.25
N LYS A 381 -3.19 -10.77 23.42
CA LYS A 381 -1.92 -10.21 22.95
C LYS A 381 -1.58 -10.60 21.52
N ILE A 382 -2.06 -11.74 21.02
CA ILE A 382 -1.69 -12.29 19.71
C ILE A 382 -2.83 -12.16 18.72
N LYS A 383 -4.06 -12.59 19.09
CA LYS A 383 -5.28 -12.47 18.28
C LYS A 383 -5.12 -12.98 16.83
N GLY A 384 -4.39 -14.08 16.65
CA GLY A 384 -4.14 -14.65 15.33
C GLY A 384 -3.22 -13.80 14.42
N ASN A 385 -2.48 -12.82 14.97
CA ASN A 385 -1.60 -11.95 14.17
C ASN A 385 -0.37 -12.71 13.66
N PRO A 386 -0.14 -12.81 12.33
CA PRO A 386 0.93 -13.59 11.74
C PRO A 386 2.33 -13.25 12.25
N ARG A 387 2.62 -11.95 12.41
CA ARG A 387 3.90 -11.46 12.91
C ARG A 387 4.13 -11.89 14.36
N LEU A 388 3.10 -11.78 15.19
CA LEU A 388 3.20 -12.18 16.60
C LEU A 388 3.30 -13.70 16.75
N ILE A 389 2.67 -14.47 15.86
CA ILE A 389 2.83 -15.93 15.78
C ILE A 389 4.29 -16.27 15.44
N LYS A 390 4.89 -15.69 14.41
CA LYS A 390 6.31 -15.90 14.08
C LYS A 390 7.23 -15.58 15.26
N ARG A 391 7.00 -14.45 15.94
CA ARG A 391 7.77 -14.05 17.12
C ARG A 391 7.62 -15.05 18.26
N PHE A 392 6.42 -15.53 18.50
CA PHE A 392 6.14 -16.55 19.51
C PHE A 392 6.87 -17.86 19.18
N LEU A 393 6.77 -18.35 17.94
CA LEU A 393 7.47 -19.56 17.50
C LEU A 393 8.99 -19.41 17.57
N ASN A 394 9.54 -18.26 17.19
CA ASN A 394 10.98 -17.98 17.37
C ASN A 394 11.41 -18.04 18.83
N ALA A 395 10.60 -17.51 19.76
CA ALA A 395 10.88 -17.59 21.19
C ALA A 395 10.82 -19.04 21.72
N LEU A 396 9.87 -19.84 21.23
CA LEU A 396 9.81 -21.28 21.56
C LEU A 396 11.04 -22.03 21.06
N GLU A 397 11.47 -21.79 19.83
CA GLU A 397 12.64 -22.43 19.24
C GLU A 397 13.93 -22.10 20.00
N ILE A 398 14.10 -20.85 20.43
CA ILE A 398 15.23 -20.44 21.27
C ILE A 398 15.19 -21.18 22.60
N ARG A 399 14.03 -21.28 23.25
CA ARG A 399 13.88 -22.01 24.52
C ARG A 399 14.16 -23.51 24.36
N LYS A 400 13.66 -24.14 23.28
CA LYS A 400 13.94 -25.54 22.96
C LYS A 400 15.45 -25.79 22.86
N ARG A 401 16.18 -24.96 22.14
CA ARG A 401 17.66 -25.05 22.02
C ARG A 401 18.37 -24.85 23.35
N ASN A 402 17.93 -23.91 24.15
CA ASN A 402 18.50 -23.69 25.46
C ASN A 402 18.33 -24.94 26.37
N ILE A 403 17.13 -25.54 26.41
CA ILE A 403 16.86 -26.73 27.19
C ILE A 403 17.76 -27.90 26.71
N GLN A 404 17.87 -28.11 25.39
CA GLN A 404 18.76 -29.14 24.83
C GLN A 404 20.23 -28.93 25.25
N SER A 405 20.72 -27.68 25.21
CA SER A 405 22.09 -27.40 25.69
C SER A 405 22.29 -27.68 27.19
N TYR A 406 21.24 -27.57 28.01
CA TYR A 406 21.28 -27.94 29.41
C TYR A 406 21.31 -29.48 29.63
N THR A 407 20.55 -30.21 28.79
CA THR A 407 20.49 -31.68 28.90
C THR A 407 21.73 -32.37 28.32
N ASP A 408 22.39 -31.75 27.33
CA ASP A 408 23.61 -32.28 26.68
C ASP A 408 24.92 -31.95 27.47
N GLY A 409 24.83 -31.47 28.70
CA GLY A 409 25.95 -31.36 29.64
C GLY A 409 26.93 -30.22 29.39
N TYR A 410 26.58 -29.20 28.62
CA TYR A 410 27.36 -27.96 28.47
C TYR A 410 27.12 -26.96 29.61
N TRP A 411 27.25 -27.41 30.86
CA TRP A 411 27.49 -26.55 32.00
C TRP A 411 28.99 -26.50 32.29
N THR A 412 29.71 -25.75 31.47
CA THR A 412 31.02 -25.30 31.90
C THR A 412 31.05 -23.81 31.61
N ILE A 413 31.06 -23.05 32.72
CA ILE A 413 31.46 -21.64 32.82
C ILE A 413 30.40 -20.61 32.39
N PHE A 414 29.56 -20.19 33.37
CA PHE A 414 29.54 -18.78 33.80
C PHE A 414 29.22 -18.78 35.27
#